data_8ce0c0cd0e8372627f761e01deef78b0
#
_entry.id   8ce0c0cd0e8372627f761e01deef78b0
#
_cell.length_a   1.000
_cell.length_b   1.000
_cell.length_c   1.000
_cell.angle_alpha   90.00
_cell.angle_beta   90.00
_cell.angle_gamma   90.00
#
_symmetry.space_group_name_H-M   'P 1'
#
loop_
_entity.id
_entity.type
_entity.pdbx_description
1 polymer ?
#
loop_
_entity_poly.entity_id
_entity_poly.type
_entity_poly.pdbx_seq_one_letter_code
_entity_poly.pdbx_strand_id
1 'polypeptide(L)'
;MFFFTTILLFGFASTQKVIQLTYCSIDEHHLRMDCKYAVPAESPEVFCKYTQRERLLDTTNPDEEQHAPFKNRAKVRIFPGNICRLLYKNLPSGKFNFTCNIKQDGSASKTSLVEKRLLLPCSAWSVLLQNCSGLLLTLMTLPMLLEIH
;
A
#
# COMPACT_ATOMS: atom_id res chain seq x y z
N MET A 1 3.25 -3.04 37.50
CA MET A 1 2.16 -2.73 36.57
C MET A 1 2.65 -2.23 35.22
N PHE A 2 3.60 -1.31 35.20
CA PHE A 2 4.15 -0.79 33.96
C PHE A 2 4.81 -1.85 33.08
N PHE A 3 5.36 -2.89 33.72
CA PHE A 3 6.03 -3.97 32.99
C PHE A 3 5.08 -4.78 32.11
N PHE A 4 3.86 -4.99 32.54
CA PHE A 4 2.89 -5.75 31.75
C PHE A 4 2.53 -5.06 30.44
N THR A 5 2.36 -3.75 30.48
CA THR A 5 2.05 -2.97 29.31
C THR A 5 3.19 -3.05 28.30
N THR A 6 4.42 -2.93 28.77
CA THR A 6 5.60 -3.02 27.93
C THR A 6 5.73 -4.38 27.24
N ILE A 7 5.50 -5.46 27.98
CA ILE A 7 5.56 -6.81 27.45
C ILE A 7 4.51 -7.02 26.36
N LEU A 8 3.31 -6.53 26.58
CA LEU A 8 2.24 -6.64 25.58
C LEU A 8 2.60 -5.91 24.28
N LEU A 9 3.23 -4.74 24.38
CA LEU A 9 3.67 -4.01 23.21
C LEU A 9 4.71 -4.77 22.41
N PHE A 10 5.65 -5.41 23.06
CA PHE A 10 6.63 -6.24 22.38
C PHE A 10 5.99 -7.45 21.72
N GLY A 11 4.98 -8.04 22.33
CA GLY A 11 4.26 -9.16 21.73
C GLY A 11 3.62 -8.81 20.41
N PHE A 12 3.07 -7.60 20.29
CA PHE A 12 2.46 -7.15 19.05
C PHE A 12 3.48 -6.77 17.96
N ALA A 13 4.67 -6.33 18.36
CA ALA A 13 5.70 -5.91 17.42
C ALA A 13 6.24 -7.06 16.57
N SER A 14 6.05 -8.33 16.99
CA SER A 14 6.55 -9.49 16.26
C SER A 14 5.59 -10.02 15.20
N THR A 15 4.38 -9.46 15.06
CA THR A 15 3.40 -9.94 14.08
C THR A 15 3.54 -9.19 12.76
N GLN A 16 3.19 -9.89 11.67
CA GLN A 16 3.16 -9.26 10.36
C GLN A 16 2.00 -8.26 10.28
N LYS A 17 2.17 -7.22 9.48
CA LYS A 17 1.11 -6.23 9.28
C LYS A 17 1.33 -5.45 7.99
N VAL A 18 0.25 -4.92 7.45
CA VAL A 18 0.31 -3.94 6.37
C VAL A 18 0.48 -2.56 7.00
N ILE A 19 1.56 -1.88 6.65
CA ILE A 19 1.89 -0.57 7.20
C ILE A 19 1.16 0.53 6.43
N GLN A 20 1.16 0.43 5.10
CA GLN A 20 0.66 1.51 4.27
C GLN A 20 0.18 0.97 2.93
N LEU A 21 -0.95 1.47 2.47
CA LEU A 21 -1.47 1.17 1.14
C LEU A 21 -1.68 2.49 0.42
N THR A 22 -0.93 2.70 -0.67
CA THR A 22 -1.00 3.92 -1.47
C THR A 22 -1.37 3.57 -2.90
N TYR A 23 -1.86 4.56 -3.64
CA TYR A 23 -2.26 4.36 -5.02
C TYR A 23 -2.09 5.64 -5.83
N CYS A 24 -1.82 5.47 -7.12
CA CYS A 24 -1.65 6.58 -8.05
C CYS A 24 -1.95 6.12 -9.47
N SER A 25 -2.02 7.05 -10.40
CA SER A 25 -2.31 6.77 -11.81
C SER A 25 -1.04 6.80 -12.65
N ILE A 26 -0.86 5.77 -13.47
CA ILE A 26 0.17 5.76 -14.50
C ILE A 26 -0.54 6.04 -15.83
N ASP A 27 -0.05 7.02 -16.60
CA ASP A 27 -0.56 7.33 -17.94
C ASP A 27 -2.08 7.54 -18.01
N GLU A 28 -2.67 8.16 -16.98
CA GLU A 28 -4.08 8.52 -16.89
C GLU A 28 -5.07 7.35 -16.81
N HIS A 29 -4.70 6.17 -17.33
CA HIS A 29 -5.63 5.05 -17.42
C HIS A 29 -5.25 3.86 -16.55
N HIS A 30 -4.00 3.80 -16.11
CA HIS A 30 -3.49 2.64 -15.39
C HIS A 30 -3.34 2.98 -13.91
N LEU A 31 -3.70 2.02 -13.07
CA LEU A 31 -3.59 2.15 -11.62
C LEU A 31 -2.33 1.45 -11.13
N ARG A 32 -1.59 2.13 -10.24
CA ARG A 32 -0.52 1.50 -9.47
C ARG A 32 -0.87 1.59 -8.00
N MET A 33 -0.83 0.46 -7.31
CA MET A 33 -1.00 0.43 -5.87
C MET A 33 0.25 -0.18 -5.24
N ASP A 34 0.70 0.42 -4.16
CA ASP A 34 1.84 -0.06 -3.38
C ASP A 34 1.40 -0.37 -1.96
N CYS A 35 1.66 -1.60 -1.55
CA CYS A 35 1.34 -2.09 -0.23
C CYS A 35 2.65 -2.34 0.51
N LYS A 36 2.96 -1.48 1.47
CA LYS A 36 4.15 -1.63 2.28
C LYS A 36 3.80 -2.44 3.52
N TYR A 37 4.61 -3.46 3.79
CA TYR A 37 4.32 -4.38 4.87
C TYR A 37 5.55 -4.62 5.74
N ALA A 38 5.32 -5.15 6.93
CA ALA A 38 6.36 -5.57 7.84
C ALA A 38 6.16 -7.04 8.17
N VAL A 39 7.26 -7.79 8.20
CA VAL A 39 7.25 -9.21 8.54
C VAL A 39 8.40 -9.48 9.50
N PRO A 40 8.28 -10.52 10.35
CA PRO A 40 9.40 -10.92 11.22
C PRO A 40 10.64 -11.28 10.40
N ALA A 41 11.82 -11.05 10.98
CA ALA A 41 13.08 -11.23 10.28
C ALA A 41 13.35 -12.68 9.84
N GLU A 42 12.86 -13.65 10.58
CA GLU A 42 13.03 -15.08 10.31
C GLU A 42 11.79 -15.68 9.65
N SER A 43 11.23 -14.98 8.71
CA SER A 43 9.96 -15.35 8.13
C SER A 43 10.12 -16.32 6.97
N PRO A 44 9.19 -17.28 6.80
CA PRO A 44 9.09 -18.03 5.56
C PRO A 44 8.69 -17.10 4.42
N GLU A 45 8.64 -17.67 3.21
CA GLU A 45 8.32 -16.91 2.02
C GLU A 45 6.98 -16.18 2.18
N VAL A 46 6.96 -14.92 1.74
CA VAL A 46 5.80 -14.05 1.83
C VAL A 46 5.06 -14.07 0.49
N PHE A 47 3.76 -14.26 0.54
CA PHE A 47 2.90 -14.13 -0.62
C PHE A 47 2.04 -12.89 -0.50
N CYS A 48 1.85 -12.22 -1.62
CA CYS A 48 1.01 -11.05 -1.68
C CYS A 48 -0.05 -11.22 -2.75
N LYS A 49 -1.26 -10.77 -2.45
CA LYS A 49 -2.33 -10.73 -3.44
C LYS A 49 -3.15 -9.47 -3.30
N TYR A 50 -3.74 -9.07 -4.40
CA TYR A 50 -4.72 -8.00 -4.43
C TYR A 50 -6.05 -8.55 -4.90
N THR A 51 -7.12 -8.12 -4.24
CA THR A 51 -8.48 -8.48 -4.61
C THR A 51 -9.31 -7.23 -4.81
N GLN A 52 -10.28 -7.32 -5.72
CA GLN A 52 -11.31 -6.31 -5.90
C GLN A 52 -12.61 -6.95 -5.43
N ARG A 53 -13.06 -6.56 -4.25
CA ARG A 53 -14.09 -7.27 -3.51
C ARG A 53 -13.63 -8.71 -3.27
N GLU A 54 -14.34 -9.69 -3.84
CA GLU A 54 -13.98 -11.11 -3.66
C GLU A 54 -13.21 -11.69 -4.85
N ARG A 55 -12.95 -10.88 -5.87
CA ARG A 55 -12.27 -11.35 -7.08
C ARG A 55 -10.78 -11.12 -6.98
N LEU A 56 -10.03 -12.18 -7.24
CA LEU A 56 -8.58 -12.12 -7.21
C LEU A 56 -8.04 -11.42 -8.46
N LEU A 57 -7.41 -10.27 -8.27
CA LEU A 57 -6.78 -9.53 -9.35
C LEU A 57 -5.51 -10.22 -9.81
N ASP A 58 -4.61 -10.47 -8.88
CA ASP A 58 -3.39 -11.23 -9.10
C ASP A 58 -2.75 -11.58 -7.76
N THR A 59 -1.82 -12.51 -7.80
CA THR A 59 -1.15 -13.02 -6.60
C THR A 59 0.28 -13.44 -6.96
N THR A 60 1.18 -13.39 -5.96
CA THR A 60 2.51 -13.95 -6.10
C THR A 60 2.57 -15.43 -5.74
N ASN A 61 1.48 -15.98 -5.19
CA ASN A 61 1.39 -17.39 -4.83
C ASN A 61 1.08 -18.24 -6.07
N PRO A 62 1.97 -19.16 -6.47
CA PRO A 62 1.74 -19.97 -7.66
C PRO A 62 0.58 -20.95 -7.52
N ASP A 63 0.13 -21.23 -6.31
CA ASP A 63 -1.00 -22.14 -6.07
C ASP A 63 -2.36 -21.47 -6.22
N GLU A 64 -2.39 -20.14 -6.34
CA GLU A 64 -3.62 -19.39 -6.56
C GLU A 64 -3.73 -18.97 -8.01
N GLU A 65 -4.93 -19.02 -8.57
CA GLU A 65 -5.17 -18.61 -9.94
C GLU A 65 -5.85 -17.25 -10.00
N GLN A 66 -5.33 -16.40 -10.85
CA GLN A 66 -5.92 -15.11 -11.14
C GLN A 66 -7.30 -15.27 -11.76
N HIS A 67 -8.25 -14.41 -11.35
CA HIS A 67 -9.57 -14.41 -11.97
C HIS A 67 -9.45 -14.07 -13.45
N ALA A 68 -10.09 -14.88 -14.31
CA ALA A 68 -9.88 -14.82 -15.76
C ALA A 68 -9.97 -13.42 -16.38
N PRO A 69 -10.97 -12.57 -16.04
CA PRO A 69 -11.05 -11.23 -16.63
C PRO A 69 -9.86 -10.34 -16.37
N PHE A 70 -9.04 -10.65 -15.38
CA PHE A 70 -7.89 -9.82 -15.01
C PHE A 70 -6.57 -10.32 -15.57
N LYS A 71 -6.56 -11.44 -16.28
CA LYS A 71 -5.37 -11.87 -17.02
C LYS A 71 -5.00 -10.77 -17.99
N ASN A 72 -3.76 -10.42 -18.13
CA ASN A 72 -3.28 -9.35 -19.00
C ASN A 72 -3.67 -7.93 -18.53
N ARG A 73 -4.48 -7.78 -17.49
CA ARG A 73 -4.86 -6.45 -16.98
C ARG A 73 -4.25 -6.16 -15.62
N ALA A 74 -4.11 -7.15 -14.77
CA ALA A 74 -3.60 -6.96 -13.42
C ALA A 74 -2.34 -7.81 -13.21
N LYS A 75 -1.34 -7.20 -12.57
CA LYS A 75 -0.09 -7.87 -12.27
C LYS A 75 0.41 -7.45 -10.90
N VAL A 76 0.81 -8.43 -10.09
CA VAL A 76 1.30 -8.20 -8.74
C VAL A 76 2.74 -8.68 -8.64
N ARG A 77 3.62 -7.84 -8.08
CA ARG A 77 5.03 -8.18 -7.84
C ARG A 77 5.48 -7.62 -6.52
N ILE A 78 6.43 -8.30 -5.89
CA ILE A 78 7.08 -7.82 -4.68
C ILE A 78 8.38 -7.16 -5.06
N PHE A 79 8.57 -5.93 -4.57
CA PHE A 79 9.78 -5.15 -4.78
C PHE A 79 10.62 -5.07 -3.51
N PRO A 80 11.92 -4.79 -3.62
CA PRO A 80 12.76 -4.60 -2.44
C PRO A 80 12.20 -3.55 -1.49
N GLY A 81 12.40 -3.75 -0.19
CA GLY A 81 11.84 -2.88 0.83
C GLY A 81 10.46 -3.28 1.27
N ASN A 82 10.05 -4.53 1.00
CA ASN A 82 8.76 -5.08 1.41
C ASN A 82 7.60 -4.28 0.82
N ILE A 83 7.64 -4.09 -0.49
CA ILE A 83 6.58 -3.40 -1.21
C ILE A 83 5.92 -4.38 -2.17
N CYS A 84 4.62 -4.59 -2.00
CA CYS A 84 3.82 -5.38 -2.92
C CYS A 84 3.09 -4.42 -3.86
N ARG A 85 3.40 -4.50 -5.14
CA ARG A 85 2.87 -3.58 -6.14
C ARG A 85 1.88 -4.24 -7.05
N LEU A 86 0.72 -3.60 -7.19
CA LEU A 86 -0.28 -3.94 -8.20
C LEU A 86 -0.18 -2.96 -9.35
N LEU A 87 -0.15 -3.48 -10.57
CA LEU A 87 -0.34 -2.70 -11.79
C LEU A 87 -1.64 -3.18 -12.43
N TYR A 88 -2.59 -2.26 -12.59
CA TYR A 88 -3.89 -2.54 -13.16
C TYR A 88 -4.10 -1.67 -14.39
N LYS A 89 -4.16 -2.31 -15.56
CA LYS A 89 -4.30 -1.62 -16.83
C LYS A 89 -5.76 -1.28 -17.10
N ASN A 90 -5.99 -0.09 -17.65
CA ASN A 90 -7.32 0.37 -18.08
C ASN A 90 -8.35 0.26 -16.95
N LEU A 91 -8.09 0.97 -15.87
CA LEU A 91 -9.02 1.03 -14.74
C LEU A 91 -10.35 1.61 -15.22
N PRO A 92 -11.48 0.92 -15.03
CA PRO A 92 -12.78 1.46 -15.40
C PRO A 92 -13.14 2.69 -14.56
N SER A 93 -14.04 3.51 -15.09
CA SER A 93 -14.57 4.64 -14.33
C SER A 93 -15.42 4.14 -13.17
N GLY A 94 -15.37 4.86 -12.05
CA GLY A 94 -16.16 4.53 -10.87
C GLY A 94 -15.32 4.40 -9.62
N LYS A 95 -15.92 3.79 -8.61
CA LYS A 95 -15.32 3.57 -7.30
C LYS A 95 -15.15 2.07 -7.08
N PHE A 96 -13.96 1.69 -6.63
CA PHE A 96 -13.66 0.27 -6.40
C PHE A 96 -12.91 0.09 -5.10
N ASN A 97 -13.25 -0.96 -4.37
CA ASN A 97 -12.51 -1.35 -3.17
C ASN A 97 -11.43 -2.35 -3.57
N PHE A 98 -10.19 -2.02 -3.26
CA PHE A 98 -9.05 -2.91 -3.47
C PHE A 98 -8.46 -3.31 -2.14
N THR A 99 -8.15 -4.59 -1.98
CA THR A 99 -7.56 -5.12 -0.76
C THR A 99 -6.21 -5.73 -1.07
N CYS A 100 -5.20 -5.30 -0.33
CA CYS A 100 -3.88 -5.94 -0.34
C CYS A 100 -3.85 -6.95 0.80
N ASN A 101 -3.47 -8.17 0.52
CA ASN A 101 -3.33 -9.22 1.53
C ASN A 101 -1.91 -9.77 1.50
N ILE A 102 -1.26 -9.73 2.66
CA ILE A 102 0.08 -10.29 2.83
C ILE A 102 -0.06 -11.56 3.66
N LYS A 103 0.35 -12.68 3.09
CA LYS A 103 0.24 -13.98 3.74
C LYS A 103 1.62 -14.58 3.98
N GLN A 104 1.77 -15.13 5.15
CA GLN A 104 2.95 -15.84 5.57
C GLN A 104 2.47 -17.02 6.44
N ASP A 105 2.71 -17.05 7.73
CA ASP A 105 2.06 -18.01 8.63
C ASP A 105 0.65 -17.56 8.98
N GLY A 106 0.47 -16.26 9.15
CA GLY A 106 -0.82 -15.63 9.28
C GLY A 106 -1.08 -14.72 8.10
N SER A 107 -2.09 -13.89 8.18
CA SER A 107 -2.38 -12.93 7.13
C SER A 107 -2.67 -11.54 7.69
N ALA A 108 -2.30 -10.54 6.92
CA ALA A 108 -2.61 -9.14 7.21
C ALA A 108 -3.14 -8.51 5.94
N SER A 109 -4.13 -7.64 6.06
CA SER A 109 -4.73 -7.02 4.89
C SER A 109 -5.12 -5.57 5.17
N LYS A 110 -5.21 -4.80 4.11
CA LYS A 110 -5.71 -3.44 4.16
C LYS A 110 -6.48 -3.14 2.89
N THR A 111 -7.60 -2.46 3.05
CA THR A 111 -8.49 -2.11 1.95
C THR A 111 -8.47 -0.60 1.72
N SER A 112 -8.52 -0.21 0.47
CA SER A 112 -8.63 1.20 0.08
C SER A 112 -9.69 1.36 -0.99
N LEU A 113 -10.47 2.43 -0.88
CA LEU A 113 -11.42 2.82 -1.92
C LEU A 113 -10.69 3.69 -2.95
N VAL A 114 -10.72 3.25 -4.19
CA VAL A 114 -10.08 3.97 -5.30
C VAL A 114 -11.16 4.50 -6.23
N GLU A 115 -11.13 5.79 -6.47
CA GLU A 115 -12.01 6.45 -7.41
C GLU A 115 -11.18 7.03 -8.55
N LYS A 116 -11.44 6.55 -9.78
CA LYS A 116 -10.61 6.88 -10.93
C LYS A 116 -10.46 8.37 -11.15
N ARG A 117 -11.54 9.12 -11.05
CA ARG A 117 -11.52 10.58 -11.31
C ARG A 117 -10.67 11.36 -10.31
N LEU A 118 -10.41 10.78 -9.13
CA LEU A 118 -9.64 11.44 -8.07
C LEU A 118 -8.19 10.97 -8.01
N LEU A 119 -7.79 10.10 -8.93
CA LEU A 119 -6.42 9.59 -8.94
C LEU A 119 -5.44 10.68 -9.36
N LEU A 120 -4.38 10.82 -8.58
CA LEU A 120 -3.26 11.69 -8.92
C LEU A 120 -2.23 10.89 -9.72
N PRO A 121 -1.55 11.52 -10.69
CA PRO A 121 -0.46 10.85 -11.39
C PRO A 121 0.63 10.39 -10.42
N CYS A 122 1.23 9.25 -10.69
CA CYS A 122 2.28 8.72 -9.81
C CYS A 122 3.46 9.68 -9.67
N SER A 123 3.83 10.34 -10.75
CA SER A 123 4.90 11.36 -10.70
C SER A 123 4.53 12.53 -9.79
N ALA A 124 3.30 13.02 -9.90
CA ALA A 124 2.81 14.10 -9.05
C ALA A 124 2.69 13.64 -7.60
N TRP A 125 2.25 12.41 -7.39
CA TRP A 125 2.13 11.84 -6.06
C TRP A 125 3.48 11.75 -5.36
N SER A 126 4.52 11.32 -6.07
CA SER A 126 5.87 11.26 -5.52
C SER A 126 6.37 12.65 -5.14
N VAL A 127 6.13 13.62 -6.00
CA VAL A 127 6.49 15.02 -5.74
C VAL A 127 5.71 15.55 -4.55
N LEU A 128 4.41 15.25 -4.47
CA LEU A 128 3.59 15.69 -3.35
C LEU A 128 4.04 15.09 -2.02
N LEU A 129 4.42 13.82 -2.01
CA LEU A 129 4.93 13.19 -0.79
C LEU A 129 6.22 13.85 -0.32
N GLN A 130 7.14 14.12 -1.24
CA GLN A 130 8.37 14.83 -0.90
C GLN A 130 8.08 16.25 -0.46
N ASN A 131 7.20 16.93 -1.17
CA ASN A 131 6.84 18.32 -0.85
C ASN A 131 6.01 18.41 0.42
N CYS A 132 5.19 17.40 0.73
CA CYS A 132 4.43 17.39 1.98
C CYS A 132 5.35 17.37 3.20
N SER A 133 6.43 16.60 3.15
CA SER A 133 7.42 16.63 4.22
C SER A 133 8.06 17.98 4.33
N GLY A 134 8.47 18.55 3.19
CA GLY A 134 9.05 19.90 3.14
C GLY A 134 8.05 20.98 3.51
N LEU A 135 6.81 20.87 3.03
CA LEU A 135 5.77 21.83 3.34
C LEU A 135 5.41 21.83 4.81
N LEU A 136 5.35 20.67 5.44
CA LEU A 136 5.07 20.59 6.87
C LEU A 136 6.16 21.29 7.67
N LEU A 137 7.42 21.07 7.33
CA LEU A 137 8.53 21.74 7.98
C LEU A 137 8.49 23.25 7.70
N THR A 138 8.20 23.63 6.47
CA THR A 138 8.09 25.02 6.09
C THR A 138 6.94 25.73 6.79
N LEU A 139 5.78 25.06 6.88
CA LEU A 139 4.63 25.61 7.56
C LEU A 139 4.85 25.77 9.06
N MET A 140 5.66 24.90 9.64
CA MET A 140 6.02 25.02 11.04
C MET A 140 7.02 26.13 11.30
N THR A 141 7.93 26.36 10.37
CA THR A 141 8.98 27.37 10.54
C THR A 141 8.58 28.75 10.02
N LEU A 142 7.80 28.81 8.94
CA LEU A 142 7.38 30.09 8.35
C LEU A 142 6.61 30.99 9.30
N PRO A 143 5.60 30.49 10.05
CA PRO A 143 4.88 31.35 11.00
C PRO A 143 5.82 31.94 12.06
N MET A 144 6.76 31.16 12.50
CA MET A 144 7.74 31.65 13.48
C MET A 144 8.62 32.74 12.89
N LEU A 145 9.05 32.56 11.66
CA LEU A 145 9.85 33.56 10.97
C LEU A 145 9.07 34.85 10.75
N LEU A 146 7.78 34.73 10.41
CA LEU A 146 6.94 35.92 10.25
C LEU A 146 6.68 36.63 11.56
N GLU A 147 6.60 35.90 12.65
CA GLU A 147 6.44 36.51 13.97
C GLU A 147 7.69 37.23 14.44
N ILE A 148 8.85 36.72 14.06
CA ILE A 148 10.11 37.35 14.40
C ILE A 148 10.31 38.66 13.63
N HIS A 149 9.79 38.72 12.43
CA HIS A 149 9.87 39.92 11.59
C HIS A 149 8.71 40.87 11.83
#